data_5410fd947e0303a5c9f03962fe2c4034
#
_entry.id   5410fd947e0303a5c9f03962fe2c4034
#
_cell.length_a   1.000
_cell.length_b   1.000
_cell.length_c   1.000
_cell.angle_alpha   90.00
_cell.angle_beta   90.00
_cell.angle_gamma   90.00
#
_symmetry.space_group_name_H-M   'P 1'
#
loop_
_entity.id
_entity.type
_entity.pdbx_description
1 polymer ?
#
loop_
_entity_poly.entity_id
_entity_poly.type
_entity_poly.pdbx_seq_one_letter_code
_entity_poly.pdbx_strand_id
1 'polypeptide(L)'
;MRFCFDTVLDRLRDWFAEPGLILRSAICCLLFFAIDAGAQTAPQKITVSMSSTGMPSIQLFIARERGFFREEGFDPQLIRMSANAAIAAGVAGDLDALGSVGSAVRGIMRGVPLRVVAVDLRRPIFWLVSRPEFRNAKELKGKALGIATINGSQHSAARKMLAIHGVDADKELTFSQVGDEATQLQAMISNSIQVAGLTPPYVFLARDKFKMNVLESSIDKFASIQQGIGVQTRYVQESPDWLRRLLRVKAKSARFFHDNEKETAEILARVWKVDLATATEWYRRCKPAFTPTGIPTDDEIKEFLAEEALALKLTETVPAARIFDFTLQRAVNKELGIKG
;
A
#
# COMPACT_ATOMS: atom_id res chain seq x y z
N MET A 1 -35.73 47.65 -56.25
CA MET A 1 -35.31 46.65 -55.28
C MET A 1 -35.31 45.21 -55.84
N ARG A 2 -35.04 45.03 -57.17
CA ARG A 2 -34.98 43.73 -57.87
C ARG A 2 -33.57 43.39 -58.46
N PHE A 3 -32.63 44.31 -58.42
CA PHE A 3 -31.33 44.18 -59.08
C PHE A 3 -30.23 43.60 -58.14
N CYS A 4 -30.52 43.33 -56.88
CA CYS A 4 -29.47 42.82 -55.92
C CYS A 4 -29.58 41.34 -55.59
N PHE A 5 -30.67 40.65 -56.00
CA PHE A 5 -30.91 39.25 -55.68
C PHE A 5 -30.32 38.28 -56.70
N ASP A 6 -30.29 38.69 -57.97
CA ASP A 6 -29.81 37.82 -59.07
C ASP A 6 -28.27 37.66 -59.02
N THR A 7 -27.56 38.69 -58.62
CA THR A 7 -26.07 38.66 -58.52
C THR A 7 -25.55 37.77 -57.38
N VAL A 8 -26.35 37.53 -56.34
CA VAL A 8 -25.98 36.66 -55.21
C VAL A 8 -26.25 35.17 -55.56
N LEU A 9 -27.34 34.91 -56.31
CA LEU A 9 -27.68 33.55 -56.74
C LEU A 9 -26.72 33.02 -57.82
N ASP A 10 -26.27 33.86 -58.76
CA ASP A 10 -25.27 33.48 -59.77
C ASP A 10 -23.89 33.20 -59.13
N ARG A 11 -23.48 33.99 -58.15
CA ARG A 11 -22.23 33.68 -57.41
C ARG A 11 -22.32 32.41 -56.58
N LEU A 12 -23.47 32.05 -56.05
CA LEU A 12 -23.67 30.77 -55.33
C LEU A 12 -23.69 29.59 -56.31
N ARG A 13 -24.22 29.77 -57.51
CA ARG A 13 -24.27 28.71 -58.53
C ARG A 13 -22.87 28.38 -59.12
N ASP A 14 -22.03 29.39 -59.30
CA ASP A 14 -20.63 29.20 -59.73
C ASP A 14 -19.76 28.58 -58.59
N TRP A 15 -20.12 28.81 -57.30
CA TRP A 15 -19.42 28.25 -56.16
C TRP A 15 -19.68 26.73 -55.98
N PHE A 16 -20.85 26.23 -56.44
CA PHE A 16 -21.19 24.81 -56.46
C PHE A 16 -20.77 24.05 -57.71
N ALA A 17 -20.29 24.74 -58.76
CA ALA A 17 -19.92 24.12 -60.05
C ALA A 17 -18.45 23.64 -60.09
N GLU A 18 -17.63 23.89 -59.06
CA GLU A 18 -16.24 23.44 -59.02
C GLU A 18 -16.15 21.99 -58.49
N PRO A 19 -15.61 21.01 -59.23
CA PRO A 19 -15.51 19.61 -58.82
C PRO A 19 -14.57 19.39 -57.61
N GLY A 20 -13.93 20.44 -57.08
CA GLY A 20 -13.08 20.39 -55.88
C GLY A 20 -13.81 20.62 -54.56
N LEU A 21 -15.10 21.04 -54.56
CA LEU A 21 -15.80 21.45 -53.36
C LEU A 21 -16.27 20.25 -52.53
N ILE A 22 -16.62 19.13 -53.16
CA ILE A 22 -17.00 17.88 -52.50
C ILE A 22 -15.82 17.30 -51.76
N LEU A 23 -14.61 17.42 -52.30
CA LEU A 23 -13.38 16.95 -51.66
C LEU A 23 -12.96 17.84 -50.46
N ARG A 24 -13.22 19.14 -50.56
CA ARG A 24 -12.95 20.10 -49.46
C ARG A 24 -13.94 19.96 -48.29
N SER A 25 -15.22 19.71 -48.61
CA SER A 25 -16.23 19.44 -47.55
C SER A 25 -15.98 18.11 -46.84
N ALA A 26 -15.53 17.07 -47.56
CA ALA A 26 -15.16 15.79 -46.96
C ALA A 26 -13.89 15.90 -46.09
N ILE A 27 -12.93 16.72 -46.48
CA ILE A 27 -11.71 16.99 -45.68
C ILE A 27 -12.05 17.83 -44.43
N CYS A 28 -12.95 18.82 -44.51
CA CYS A 28 -13.42 19.55 -43.33
C CYS A 28 -14.22 18.67 -42.38
N CYS A 29 -15.08 17.77 -42.86
CA CYS A 29 -15.80 16.82 -42.01
C CYS A 29 -14.84 15.79 -41.36
N LEU A 30 -13.80 15.34 -42.08
CA LEU A 30 -12.77 14.44 -41.54
C LEU A 30 -11.89 15.14 -40.48
N LEU A 31 -11.65 16.44 -40.62
CA LEU A 31 -10.90 17.23 -39.61
C LEU A 31 -11.74 17.54 -38.35
N PHE A 32 -13.08 17.61 -38.46
CA PHE A 32 -13.97 17.76 -37.31
C PHE A 32 -14.16 16.45 -36.51
N PHE A 33 -14.03 15.29 -37.15
CA PHE A 33 -14.04 13.98 -36.45
C PHE A 33 -12.69 13.61 -35.83
N ALA A 34 -11.59 14.29 -36.15
CA ALA A 34 -10.26 14.03 -35.61
C ALA A 34 -9.94 14.82 -34.33
N ILE A 35 -10.87 15.67 -33.85
CA ILE A 35 -10.60 16.54 -32.66
C ILE A 35 -11.16 15.94 -31.37
N ASP A 36 -11.84 14.79 -31.43
CA ASP A 36 -12.21 14.03 -30.23
C ASP A 36 -11.18 12.94 -29.81
N ALA A 37 -9.94 13.07 -30.24
CA ALA A 37 -8.82 12.46 -29.55
C ALA A 37 -8.70 13.21 -28.22
N GLY A 38 -9.47 12.76 -27.21
CA GLY A 38 -9.53 13.36 -25.90
C GLY A 38 -8.13 13.72 -25.44
N ALA A 39 -7.90 14.97 -25.15
CA ALA A 39 -6.67 15.44 -24.57
C ALA A 39 -6.41 14.58 -23.32
N GLN A 40 -5.59 13.56 -23.48
CA GLN A 40 -5.18 12.69 -22.39
C GLN A 40 -4.40 13.60 -21.45
N THR A 41 -5.08 14.12 -20.43
CA THR A 41 -4.44 14.94 -19.41
C THR A 41 -3.25 14.16 -18.88
N ALA A 42 -2.09 14.79 -18.80
CA ALA A 42 -0.89 14.15 -18.27
C ALA A 42 -1.21 13.50 -16.92
N PRO A 43 -0.73 12.27 -16.66
CA PRO A 43 -1.03 11.58 -15.43
C PRO A 43 -0.66 12.43 -14.21
N GLN A 44 -1.55 12.54 -13.24
CA GLN A 44 -1.33 13.25 -12.01
C GLN A 44 -0.29 12.51 -11.17
N LYS A 45 0.78 13.18 -10.77
CA LYS A 45 1.73 12.61 -9.82
C LYS A 45 1.01 12.28 -8.51
N ILE A 46 1.31 11.11 -7.96
CA ILE A 46 0.84 10.69 -6.64
C ILE A 46 2.01 10.12 -5.83
N THR A 47 2.20 10.63 -4.63
CA THR A 47 3.24 10.15 -3.71
C THR A 47 2.63 9.19 -2.68
N VAL A 48 3.15 7.95 -2.65
CA VAL A 48 2.68 6.91 -1.72
C VAL A 48 3.85 6.36 -0.93
N SER A 49 3.78 6.40 0.39
CA SER A 49 4.85 5.80 1.21
C SER A 49 4.73 4.28 1.30
N MET A 50 5.88 3.64 1.46
CA MET A 50 5.98 2.24 1.83
C MET A 50 7.09 2.06 2.87
N SER A 51 6.88 1.16 3.84
CA SER A 51 7.85 0.90 4.92
C SER A 51 8.96 -0.07 4.50
N SER A 52 8.71 -0.90 3.50
CA SER A 52 9.59 -1.99 3.08
C SER A 52 9.37 -2.30 1.60
N THR A 53 10.35 -2.91 0.95
CA THR A 53 10.23 -3.48 -0.40
C THR A 53 9.80 -4.95 -0.37
N GLY A 54 9.49 -5.47 0.80
CA GLY A 54 9.05 -6.85 1.03
C GLY A 54 7.55 -7.07 0.78
N MET A 55 7.06 -8.22 1.25
CA MET A 55 5.67 -8.66 1.11
C MET A 55 4.63 -7.62 1.56
N PRO A 56 4.85 -6.84 2.64
CA PRO A 56 3.84 -5.85 3.06
C PRO A 56 3.43 -4.85 1.98
N SER A 57 4.35 -4.49 1.07
CA SER A 57 4.11 -3.50 0.01
C SER A 57 3.77 -4.11 -1.35
N ILE A 58 3.56 -5.44 -1.43
CA ILE A 58 3.40 -6.13 -2.72
C ILE A 58 2.26 -5.59 -3.57
N GLN A 59 1.15 -5.19 -2.97
CA GLN A 59 0.00 -4.68 -3.72
C GLN A 59 0.29 -3.34 -4.40
N LEU A 60 1.20 -2.50 -3.85
CA LEU A 60 1.67 -1.28 -4.53
C LEU A 60 2.55 -1.62 -5.75
N PHE A 61 3.40 -2.64 -5.65
CA PHE A 61 4.19 -3.11 -6.79
C PHE A 61 3.31 -3.72 -7.88
N ILE A 62 2.31 -4.53 -7.51
CA ILE A 62 1.30 -5.06 -8.46
C ILE A 62 0.60 -3.89 -9.15
N ALA A 63 0.11 -2.91 -8.40
CA ALA A 63 -0.60 -1.75 -8.96
C ALA A 63 0.25 -0.99 -9.99
N ARG A 64 1.54 -0.82 -9.72
CA ARG A 64 2.49 -0.17 -10.64
C ARG A 64 2.77 -1.03 -11.87
N GLU A 65 3.12 -2.31 -11.70
CA GLU A 65 3.49 -3.21 -12.79
C GLU A 65 2.31 -3.56 -13.70
N ARG A 66 1.11 -3.68 -13.14
CA ARG A 66 -0.13 -3.93 -13.91
C ARG A 66 -0.73 -2.67 -14.52
N GLY A 67 -0.15 -1.51 -14.22
CA GLY A 67 -0.63 -0.23 -14.78
C GLY A 67 -1.90 0.33 -14.14
N PHE A 68 -2.36 -0.22 -13.00
CA PHE A 68 -3.61 0.21 -12.35
C PHE A 68 -3.59 1.69 -11.93
N PHE A 69 -2.42 2.22 -11.56
CA PHE A 69 -2.27 3.64 -11.31
C PHE A 69 -2.53 4.46 -12.57
N ARG A 70 -1.96 4.04 -13.71
CA ARG A 70 -2.11 4.74 -14.99
C ARG A 70 -3.54 4.70 -15.51
N GLU A 71 -4.23 3.56 -15.34
CA GLU A 71 -5.66 3.42 -15.68
C GLU A 71 -6.53 4.44 -14.94
N GLU A 72 -6.15 4.80 -13.71
CA GLU A 72 -6.85 5.80 -12.90
C GLU A 72 -6.25 7.21 -13.04
N GLY A 73 -5.38 7.43 -14.04
CA GLY A 73 -4.78 8.73 -14.35
C GLY A 73 -3.70 9.18 -13.38
N PHE A 74 -3.00 8.24 -12.69
CA PHE A 74 -1.92 8.55 -11.77
C PHE A 74 -0.53 8.15 -12.33
N ASP A 75 0.49 8.95 -11.98
CA ASP A 75 1.91 8.61 -12.09
C ASP A 75 2.47 8.38 -10.67
N PRO A 76 2.66 7.11 -10.22
CA PRO A 76 2.98 6.81 -8.84
C PRO A 76 4.46 7.01 -8.52
N GLN A 77 4.72 7.77 -7.47
CA GLN A 77 6.02 7.88 -6.79
C GLN A 77 5.95 7.06 -5.49
N LEU A 78 6.46 5.82 -5.52
CA LEU A 78 6.50 4.94 -4.36
C LEU A 78 7.77 5.26 -3.54
N ILE A 79 7.60 5.86 -2.37
CA ILE A 79 8.70 6.38 -1.55
C ILE A 79 8.90 5.51 -0.32
N ARG A 80 10.09 4.92 -0.19
CA ARG A 80 10.44 4.17 1.01
C ARG A 80 10.86 5.11 2.13
N MET A 81 10.16 5.03 3.26
CA MET A 81 10.46 5.84 4.44
C MET A 81 9.96 5.16 5.72
N SER A 82 10.48 5.61 6.87
CA SER A 82 9.98 5.15 8.17
C SER A 82 8.53 5.60 8.39
N ALA A 83 7.79 4.86 9.21
CA ALA A 83 6.39 5.20 9.49
C ALA A 83 6.23 6.59 10.11
N ASN A 84 7.15 7.00 11.00
CA ASN A 84 7.09 8.34 11.62
C ASN A 84 7.33 9.45 10.57
N ALA A 85 8.29 9.25 9.66
CA ALA A 85 8.52 10.19 8.55
C ALA A 85 7.29 10.26 7.63
N ALA A 86 6.67 9.11 7.31
CA ALA A 86 5.46 9.07 6.50
C ALA A 86 4.30 9.82 7.16
N ILE A 87 4.09 9.66 8.47
CA ILE A 87 3.05 10.38 9.22
C ILE A 87 3.32 11.89 9.17
N ALA A 88 4.56 12.32 9.44
CA ALA A 88 4.93 13.73 9.40
C ALA A 88 4.73 14.35 8.01
N ALA A 89 5.22 13.68 6.95
CA ALA A 89 5.05 14.11 5.56
C ALA A 89 3.57 14.12 5.13
N GLY A 90 2.79 13.12 5.56
CA GLY A 90 1.35 13.05 5.29
C GLY A 90 0.58 14.20 5.96
N VAL A 91 0.92 14.57 7.18
CA VAL A 91 0.33 15.74 7.88
C VAL A 91 0.73 17.06 7.23
N ALA A 92 2.00 17.18 6.82
CA ALA A 92 2.51 18.37 6.13
C ALA A 92 1.88 18.57 4.72
N GLY A 93 1.39 17.49 4.10
CA GLY A 93 0.88 17.51 2.72
C GLY A 93 1.94 17.19 1.66
N ASP A 94 3.14 16.79 2.08
CA ASP A 94 4.24 16.37 1.18
C ASP A 94 4.06 14.94 0.67
N LEU A 95 3.13 14.20 1.25
CA LEU A 95 2.80 12.82 0.91
C LEU A 95 1.28 12.69 0.75
N ASP A 96 0.84 12.17 -0.40
CA ASP A 96 -0.59 12.03 -0.70
C ASP A 96 -1.24 10.85 0.04
N ALA A 97 -0.51 9.74 0.18
CA ALA A 97 -1.02 8.54 0.85
C ALA A 97 0.06 7.81 1.64
N LEU A 98 -0.33 7.32 2.82
CA LEU A 98 0.52 6.51 3.69
C LEU A 98 0.20 5.03 3.52
N GLY A 99 1.23 4.19 3.30
CA GLY A 99 1.09 2.74 3.27
C GLY A 99 1.08 2.11 4.67
N SER A 100 1.84 2.66 5.62
CA SER A 100 2.01 2.10 6.97
C SER A 100 0.86 2.48 7.92
N VAL A 101 -0.34 1.96 7.66
CA VAL A 101 -1.56 2.38 8.37
C VAL A 101 -1.61 1.96 9.83
N GLY A 102 -0.97 0.86 10.22
CA GLY A 102 -0.90 0.45 11.64
C GLY A 102 -0.23 1.50 12.53
N SER A 103 0.85 2.12 12.06
CA SER A 103 1.49 3.24 12.78
C SER A 103 0.66 4.53 12.69
N ALA A 104 -0.02 4.77 11.56
CA ALA A 104 -0.92 5.91 11.41
C ALA A 104 -2.09 5.83 12.40
N VAL A 105 -2.67 4.64 12.65
CA VAL A 105 -3.73 4.43 13.65
C VAL A 105 -3.29 4.93 15.02
N ARG A 106 -2.06 4.59 15.47
CA ARG A 106 -1.52 5.09 16.75
C ARG A 106 -1.40 6.62 16.79
N GLY A 107 -1.02 7.23 15.66
CA GLY A 107 -1.01 8.68 15.51
C GLY A 107 -2.41 9.29 15.60
N ILE A 108 -3.38 8.69 14.90
CA ILE A 108 -4.79 9.15 14.89
C ILE A 108 -5.41 9.03 16.30
N MET A 109 -5.11 7.95 17.03
CA MET A 109 -5.55 7.78 18.41
C MET A 109 -5.00 8.89 19.34
N ARG A 110 -3.89 9.52 18.97
CA ARG A 110 -3.30 10.68 19.65
C ARG A 110 -3.69 12.04 19.03
N GLY A 111 -4.64 12.05 18.11
CA GLY A 111 -5.17 13.29 17.52
C GLY A 111 -4.57 13.72 16.18
N VAL A 112 -3.69 12.92 15.56
CA VAL A 112 -3.16 13.23 14.23
C VAL A 112 -4.30 13.26 13.19
N PRO A 113 -4.40 14.29 12.32
CA PRO A 113 -5.54 14.49 11.41
C PRO A 113 -5.43 13.63 10.15
N LEU A 114 -5.38 12.31 10.32
CA LEU A 114 -5.36 11.31 9.26
C LEU A 114 -6.61 10.44 9.32
N ARG A 115 -6.87 9.70 8.23
CA ARG A 115 -7.90 8.64 8.12
C ARG A 115 -7.32 7.42 7.43
N VAL A 116 -7.66 6.25 7.91
CA VAL A 116 -7.40 4.98 7.21
C VAL A 116 -8.63 4.66 6.35
N VAL A 117 -8.43 4.56 5.04
CA VAL A 117 -9.51 4.39 4.06
C VAL A 117 -9.50 3.03 3.36
N ALA A 118 -8.40 2.29 3.49
CA ALA A 118 -8.30 0.88 3.07
C ALA A 118 -7.22 0.17 3.90
N VAL A 119 -7.38 -1.15 4.07
CA VAL A 119 -6.41 -2.02 4.77
C VAL A 119 -6.04 -3.19 3.87
N ASP A 120 -4.77 -3.46 3.71
CA ASP A 120 -4.25 -4.60 2.96
C ASP A 120 -3.99 -5.80 3.85
N LEU A 121 -3.18 -5.56 4.89
CA LEU A 121 -2.77 -6.55 5.87
C LEU A 121 -3.58 -6.40 7.14
N ARG A 122 -4.45 -7.36 7.39
CA ARG A 122 -5.30 -7.50 8.59
C ARG A 122 -4.66 -8.39 9.65
N ARG A 123 -3.55 -9.07 9.31
CA ARG A 123 -2.72 -9.87 10.22
C ARG A 123 -1.26 -9.57 10.00
N PRO A 124 -0.42 -9.67 11.03
CA PRO A 124 1.01 -9.42 10.87
C PRO A 124 1.68 -10.58 10.13
N ILE A 125 2.69 -10.26 9.32
CA ILE A 125 3.47 -11.24 8.55
C ILE A 125 4.96 -11.12 8.89
N PHE A 126 5.28 -11.06 10.18
CA PHE A 126 6.65 -11.04 10.68
C PHE A 126 7.08 -12.39 11.21
N TRP A 127 8.35 -12.67 11.08
CA TRP A 127 9.05 -13.79 11.72
C TRP A 127 10.14 -13.22 12.61
N LEU A 128 10.19 -13.68 13.86
CA LEU A 128 11.27 -13.37 14.78
C LEU A 128 12.49 -14.18 14.38
N VAL A 129 13.52 -13.52 13.88
CA VAL A 129 14.74 -14.13 13.35
C VAL A 129 15.91 -13.73 14.24
N SER A 130 16.71 -14.71 14.64
CA SER A 130 17.93 -14.51 15.42
C SER A 130 19.17 -14.97 14.66
N ARG A 131 20.33 -14.46 15.06
CA ARG A 131 21.62 -14.97 14.59
C ARG A 131 21.79 -16.46 14.95
N PRO A 132 22.64 -17.21 14.19
CA PRO A 132 22.75 -18.67 14.32
C PRO A 132 23.07 -19.19 15.73
N GLU A 133 23.79 -18.41 16.54
CA GLU A 133 24.16 -18.76 17.90
C GLU A 133 23.01 -18.75 18.91
N PHE A 134 21.89 -18.04 18.61
CA PHE A 134 20.72 -17.97 19.48
C PHE A 134 19.60 -18.86 18.93
N ARG A 135 19.34 -20.00 19.57
CA ARG A 135 18.39 -21.01 19.08
C ARG A 135 17.00 -20.90 19.68
N ASN A 136 16.85 -20.11 20.73
CA ASN A 136 15.56 -19.85 21.37
C ASN A 136 15.49 -18.41 21.91
N ALA A 137 14.27 -17.94 22.14
CA ALA A 137 14.04 -16.55 22.52
C ALA A 137 14.65 -16.17 23.89
N LYS A 138 14.80 -17.14 24.82
CA LYS A 138 15.36 -16.87 26.18
C LYS A 138 16.86 -16.55 26.13
N GLU A 139 17.55 -17.01 25.10
CA GLU A 139 18.99 -16.70 24.90
C GLU A 139 19.22 -15.26 24.44
N LEU A 140 18.15 -14.53 24.08
CA LEU A 140 18.21 -13.15 23.61
C LEU A 140 18.26 -12.12 24.75
N LYS A 141 18.24 -12.56 26.01
CA LYS A 141 18.35 -11.65 27.15
C LYS A 141 19.62 -10.79 27.07
N GLY A 142 19.48 -9.48 27.23
CA GLY A 142 20.58 -8.52 27.11
C GLY A 142 21.04 -8.25 25.67
N LYS A 143 20.35 -8.79 24.65
CA LYS A 143 20.72 -8.63 23.25
C LYS A 143 19.98 -7.47 22.59
N ALA A 144 20.48 -7.02 21.43
CA ALA A 144 19.88 -5.96 20.66
C ALA A 144 18.84 -6.49 19.66
N LEU A 145 17.61 -6.01 19.78
CA LEU A 145 16.52 -6.20 18.82
C LEU A 145 16.50 -5.03 17.83
N GLY A 146 16.73 -5.33 16.56
CA GLY A 146 16.62 -4.36 15.48
C GLY A 146 15.18 -4.02 15.15
N ILE A 147 14.87 -2.74 15.01
CA ILE A 147 13.55 -2.23 14.65
C ILE A 147 13.66 -1.11 13.61
N ALA A 148 12.61 -0.96 12.78
CA ALA A 148 12.52 0.14 11.83
C ALA A 148 12.04 1.43 12.48
N THR A 149 11.05 1.32 13.37
CA THR A 149 10.41 2.47 14.03
C THR A 149 9.99 2.06 15.44
N ILE A 150 10.39 2.85 16.44
CA ILE A 150 9.90 2.69 17.81
C ILE A 150 8.38 2.81 17.82
N ASN A 151 7.71 1.88 18.48
CA ASN A 151 6.24 1.75 18.50
C ASN A 151 5.61 1.53 17.10
N GLY A 152 6.39 1.10 16.10
CA GLY A 152 5.88 0.65 14.81
C GLY A 152 5.29 -0.76 14.87
N SER A 153 4.62 -1.19 13.79
CA SER A 153 3.98 -2.52 13.71
C SER A 153 4.97 -3.67 13.87
N GLN A 154 6.18 -3.54 13.30
CA GLN A 154 7.26 -4.52 13.47
C GLN A 154 7.70 -4.64 14.94
N HIS A 155 7.92 -3.51 15.61
CA HIS A 155 8.30 -3.47 17.03
C HIS A 155 7.22 -4.14 17.90
N SER A 156 5.95 -3.79 17.68
CA SER A 156 4.83 -4.40 18.39
C SER A 156 4.76 -5.92 18.17
N ALA A 157 4.90 -6.37 16.91
CA ALA A 157 4.91 -7.79 16.57
C ALA A 157 6.07 -8.55 17.22
N ALA A 158 7.28 -7.99 17.19
CA ALA A 158 8.45 -8.60 17.82
C ALA A 158 8.28 -8.76 19.35
N ARG A 159 7.75 -7.73 20.03
CA ARG A 159 7.44 -7.81 21.47
C ARG A 159 6.44 -8.92 21.78
N LYS A 160 5.36 -9.02 20.98
CA LYS A 160 4.35 -10.07 21.15
C LYS A 160 4.90 -11.47 20.89
N MET A 161 5.72 -11.64 19.84
CA MET A 161 6.39 -12.92 19.56
C MET A 161 7.35 -13.33 20.69
N LEU A 162 8.11 -12.40 21.26
CA LEU A 162 8.98 -12.65 22.43
C LEU A 162 8.17 -13.03 23.66
N ALA A 163 7.05 -12.35 23.90
CA ALA A 163 6.16 -12.62 25.04
C ALA A 163 5.55 -14.04 24.99
N ILE A 164 5.30 -14.62 23.80
CA ILE A 164 4.88 -16.03 23.65
C ILE A 164 5.89 -16.99 24.31
N HIS A 165 7.17 -16.63 24.29
CA HIS A 165 8.26 -17.42 24.90
C HIS A 165 8.59 -16.99 26.34
N GLY A 166 7.77 -16.11 26.94
CA GLY A 166 7.97 -15.61 28.30
C GLY A 166 9.10 -14.59 28.42
N VAL A 167 9.47 -13.93 27.32
CA VAL A 167 10.52 -12.89 27.31
C VAL A 167 9.86 -11.51 27.25
N ASP A 168 10.10 -10.68 28.27
CA ASP A 168 9.66 -9.28 28.30
C ASP A 168 10.68 -8.42 27.53
N ALA A 169 10.35 -8.12 26.27
CA ALA A 169 11.27 -7.39 25.40
C ALA A 169 11.67 -6.03 25.96
N ASP A 170 10.78 -5.33 26.67
CA ASP A 170 11.06 -3.98 27.23
C ASP A 170 12.04 -4.02 28.41
N LYS A 171 12.08 -5.11 29.13
CA LYS A 171 12.99 -5.29 30.31
C LYS A 171 14.25 -6.05 29.95
N GLU A 172 14.16 -6.97 28.97
CA GLU A 172 15.20 -7.97 28.76
C GLU A 172 16.03 -7.73 27.49
N LEU A 173 15.59 -6.89 26.56
CA LEU A 173 16.31 -6.58 25.33
C LEU A 173 16.60 -5.08 25.21
N THR A 174 17.59 -4.73 24.37
CA THR A 174 17.83 -3.34 23.97
C THR A 174 17.24 -3.12 22.57
N PHE A 175 16.45 -2.06 22.37
CA PHE A 175 15.94 -1.72 21.05
C PHE A 175 16.94 -0.85 20.29
N SER A 176 17.26 -1.28 19.05
CA SER A 176 18.15 -0.55 18.15
C SER A 176 17.38 -0.17 16.88
N GLN A 177 17.15 1.13 16.70
CA GLN A 177 16.48 1.63 15.49
C GLN A 177 17.49 1.75 14.36
N VAL A 178 17.62 0.70 13.56
CA VAL A 178 18.63 0.56 12.48
C VAL A 178 18.07 0.73 11.07
N GLY A 179 16.80 1.06 10.94
CA GLY A 179 16.16 1.25 9.63
C GLY A 179 15.32 0.07 9.18
N ASP A 180 15.15 -0.09 7.87
CA ASP A 180 14.30 -1.12 7.27
C ASP A 180 14.89 -2.53 7.39
N GLU A 181 14.11 -3.53 6.98
CA GLU A 181 14.46 -4.95 7.11
C GLU A 181 15.73 -5.34 6.34
N ALA A 182 16.03 -4.67 5.20
CA ALA A 182 17.28 -4.89 4.49
C ALA A 182 18.47 -4.45 5.33
N THR A 183 18.38 -3.28 5.94
CA THR A 183 19.40 -2.73 6.84
C THR A 183 19.52 -3.59 8.12
N GLN A 184 18.39 -4.05 8.67
CA GLN A 184 18.39 -4.94 9.82
C GLN A 184 19.08 -6.28 9.53
N LEU A 185 18.83 -6.88 8.35
CA LEU A 185 19.52 -8.10 7.94
C LEU A 185 21.04 -7.87 7.85
N GLN A 186 21.49 -6.76 7.28
CA GLN A 186 22.92 -6.41 7.25
C GLN A 186 23.48 -6.21 8.68
N ALA A 187 22.74 -5.55 9.56
CA ALA A 187 23.14 -5.36 10.95
C ALA A 187 23.22 -6.70 11.73
N MET A 188 22.35 -7.67 11.40
CA MET A 188 22.44 -9.03 11.93
C MET A 188 23.70 -9.76 11.41
N ILE A 189 24.00 -9.63 10.12
CA ILE A 189 25.21 -10.23 9.50
C ILE A 189 26.46 -9.66 10.15
N SER A 190 26.55 -8.34 10.36
CA SER A 190 27.69 -7.67 11.00
C SER A 190 27.71 -7.79 12.52
N ASN A 191 26.73 -8.49 13.13
CA ASN A 191 26.59 -8.64 14.59
C ASN A 191 26.31 -7.33 15.37
N SER A 192 25.83 -6.30 14.69
CA SER A 192 25.42 -5.04 15.34
C SER A 192 24.08 -5.18 16.08
N ILE A 193 23.22 -6.10 15.63
CA ILE A 193 22.01 -6.55 16.31
C ILE A 193 21.94 -8.08 16.27
N GLN A 194 21.22 -8.71 17.21
CA GLN A 194 21.18 -10.16 17.34
C GLN A 194 19.86 -10.78 16.91
N VAL A 195 18.80 -9.98 16.87
CA VAL A 195 17.44 -10.43 16.54
C VAL A 195 16.68 -9.33 15.82
N ALA A 196 15.76 -9.69 14.94
CA ALA A 196 14.84 -8.78 14.24
C ALA A 196 13.54 -9.49 13.86
N GLY A 197 12.47 -8.70 13.68
CA GLY A 197 11.23 -9.17 13.09
C GLY A 197 11.24 -8.94 11.57
N LEU A 198 11.46 -9.98 10.77
CA LEU A 198 11.63 -9.87 9.32
C LEU A 198 10.40 -10.38 8.56
N THR A 199 10.12 -9.80 7.38
CA THR A 199 9.12 -10.27 6.43
C THR A 199 9.81 -10.88 5.19
N PRO A 200 9.11 -11.64 4.31
CA PRO A 200 9.66 -12.01 3.01
C PRO A 200 10.00 -10.76 2.15
N PRO A 201 11.15 -10.75 1.46
CA PRO A 201 12.09 -11.85 1.27
C PRO A 201 13.15 -12.03 2.38
N TYR A 202 13.23 -11.13 3.33
CA TYR A 202 14.37 -11.04 4.26
C TYR A 202 14.44 -12.22 5.23
N VAL A 203 13.30 -12.77 5.66
CA VAL A 203 13.27 -13.93 6.56
C VAL A 203 13.88 -15.15 5.92
N PHE A 204 13.57 -15.47 4.66
CA PHE A 204 14.17 -16.64 4.01
C PHE A 204 15.61 -16.39 3.57
N LEU A 205 15.99 -15.18 3.18
CA LEU A 205 17.39 -14.82 2.95
C LEU A 205 18.21 -15.04 4.23
N ALA A 206 17.71 -14.61 5.39
CA ALA A 206 18.34 -14.83 6.69
C ALA A 206 18.49 -16.34 6.97
N ARG A 207 17.41 -17.12 6.83
CA ARG A 207 17.39 -18.55 7.09
C ARG A 207 18.28 -19.33 6.13
N ASP A 208 18.09 -19.18 4.83
CA ASP A 208 18.66 -20.07 3.83
C ASP A 208 20.10 -19.72 3.48
N LYS A 209 20.39 -18.41 3.34
CA LYS A 209 21.72 -17.93 2.96
C LYS A 209 22.65 -17.75 4.16
N PHE A 210 22.11 -17.21 5.27
CA PHE A 210 22.93 -16.86 6.44
C PHE A 210 22.74 -17.80 7.63
N LYS A 211 21.95 -18.88 7.47
CA LYS A 211 21.72 -19.92 8.48
C LYS A 211 21.21 -19.38 9.83
N MET A 212 20.49 -18.26 9.78
CA MET A 212 19.86 -17.68 10.94
C MET A 212 18.64 -18.50 11.39
N ASN A 213 18.31 -18.44 12.67
CA ASN A 213 17.22 -19.20 13.25
C ASN A 213 15.90 -18.39 13.13
N VAL A 214 14.83 -19.04 12.70
CA VAL A 214 13.47 -18.52 12.79
C VAL A 214 12.87 -19.05 14.09
N LEU A 215 12.69 -18.16 15.06
CA LEU A 215 12.29 -18.53 16.42
C LEU A 215 10.76 -18.56 16.57
N GLU A 216 10.04 -17.67 15.89
CA GLU A 216 8.58 -17.55 15.98
C GLU A 216 8.02 -16.89 14.73
N SER A 217 6.74 -17.10 14.49
CA SER A 217 5.96 -16.44 13.44
C SER A 217 4.77 -15.70 14.04
N SER A 218 4.51 -14.50 13.55
CA SER A 218 3.31 -13.74 13.96
C SER A 218 2.04 -14.17 13.23
N ILE A 219 2.18 -14.95 12.15
CA ILE A 219 1.03 -15.41 11.36
C ILE A 219 0.11 -16.24 12.25
N ASP A 220 -1.19 -15.90 12.24
CA ASP A 220 -2.26 -16.57 13.01
C ASP A 220 -2.12 -16.52 14.55
N LYS A 221 -1.19 -15.73 15.08
CA LYS A 221 -0.99 -15.61 16.52
C LYS A 221 -1.76 -14.45 17.15
N PHE A 222 -1.93 -13.35 16.40
CA PHE A 222 -2.64 -12.17 16.88
C PHE A 222 -3.14 -11.32 15.70
N ALA A 223 -4.21 -10.54 15.92
CA ALA A 223 -4.68 -9.55 14.94
C ALA A 223 -3.72 -8.36 14.89
N SER A 224 -3.56 -7.75 13.72
CA SER A 224 -2.83 -6.50 13.57
C SER A 224 -3.11 -5.87 12.22
N ILE A 225 -3.51 -4.62 12.21
CA ILE A 225 -3.62 -3.83 10.99
C ILE A 225 -2.25 -3.22 10.69
N GLN A 226 -1.69 -3.51 9.51
CA GLN A 226 -0.31 -3.10 9.20
C GLN A 226 -0.21 -2.17 7.99
N GLN A 227 -0.70 -2.62 6.83
CA GLN A 227 -0.59 -1.93 5.55
C GLN A 227 -1.96 -1.60 5.01
N GLY A 228 -2.01 -0.57 4.17
CA GLY A 228 -3.25 -0.09 3.56
C GLY A 228 -3.06 1.28 2.94
N ILE A 229 -4.11 2.08 2.97
CA ILE A 229 -4.10 3.48 2.54
C ILE A 229 -4.58 4.36 3.70
N GLY A 230 -3.69 5.22 4.17
CA GLY A 230 -4.00 6.34 5.05
C GLY A 230 -3.87 7.66 4.29
N VAL A 231 -4.76 8.61 4.54
CA VAL A 231 -4.76 9.94 3.91
C VAL A 231 -5.04 11.03 4.93
N GLN A 232 -4.77 12.29 4.61
CA GLN A 232 -5.26 13.39 5.43
C GLN A 232 -6.78 13.37 5.50
N THR A 233 -7.34 13.72 6.67
CA THR A 233 -8.80 13.72 6.90
C THR A 233 -9.55 14.56 5.87
N ARG A 234 -8.96 15.68 5.42
CA ARG A 234 -9.56 16.57 4.42
C ARG A 234 -9.82 15.89 3.07
N TYR A 235 -8.97 14.94 2.63
CA TYR A 235 -9.17 14.27 1.34
C TYR A 235 -10.46 13.47 1.26
N VAL A 236 -10.96 12.98 2.40
CA VAL A 236 -12.24 12.26 2.46
C VAL A 236 -13.42 13.17 2.10
N GLN A 237 -13.35 14.45 2.50
CA GLN A 237 -14.44 15.41 2.31
C GLN A 237 -14.26 16.30 1.08
N GLU A 238 -13.03 16.76 0.84
CA GLU A 238 -12.73 17.78 -0.18
C GLU A 238 -12.33 17.19 -1.54
N SER A 239 -11.91 15.91 -1.58
CA SER A 239 -11.42 15.28 -2.80
C SER A 239 -11.91 13.84 -2.99
N PRO A 240 -13.23 13.59 -2.88
CA PRO A 240 -13.79 12.23 -2.93
C PRO A 240 -13.52 11.51 -4.26
N ASP A 241 -13.48 12.21 -5.39
CA ASP A 241 -13.21 11.61 -6.71
C ASP A 241 -11.77 11.17 -6.84
N TRP A 242 -10.82 11.98 -6.36
CA TRP A 242 -9.41 11.61 -6.29
C TRP A 242 -9.23 10.37 -5.41
N LEU A 243 -9.84 10.38 -4.22
CA LEU A 243 -9.76 9.25 -3.29
C LEU A 243 -10.42 7.99 -3.88
N ARG A 244 -11.56 8.11 -4.58
CA ARG A 244 -12.22 7.01 -5.28
C ARG A 244 -11.30 6.38 -6.34
N ARG A 245 -10.60 7.19 -7.15
CA ARG A 245 -9.62 6.70 -8.13
C ARG A 245 -8.49 5.93 -7.44
N LEU A 246 -7.93 6.45 -6.35
CA LEU A 246 -6.88 5.76 -5.58
C LEU A 246 -7.39 4.43 -5.00
N LEU A 247 -8.62 4.40 -4.47
CA LEU A 247 -9.23 3.19 -3.93
C LEU A 247 -9.55 2.16 -5.03
N ARG A 248 -9.84 2.59 -6.28
CA ARG A 248 -9.94 1.66 -7.43
C ARG A 248 -8.60 1.01 -7.76
N VAL A 249 -7.50 1.76 -7.76
CA VAL A 249 -6.14 1.20 -7.87
C VAL A 249 -5.94 0.13 -6.82
N LYS A 250 -6.29 0.44 -5.59
CA LYS A 250 -6.14 -0.45 -4.44
C LYS A 250 -6.97 -1.72 -4.57
N ALA A 251 -8.26 -1.58 -4.89
CA ALA A 251 -9.19 -2.70 -5.04
C ALA A 251 -8.80 -3.63 -6.22
N LYS A 252 -8.40 -3.07 -7.37
CA LYS A 252 -7.87 -3.83 -8.52
C LYS A 252 -6.63 -4.62 -8.14
N SER A 253 -5.73 -4.01 -7.38
CA SER A 253 -4.49 -4.64 -6.93
C SER A 253 -4.75 -5.78 -5.92
N ALA A 254 -5.66 -5.57 -4.97
CA ALA A 254 -6.07 -6.60 -4.01
C ALA A 254 -6.72 -7.79 -4.74
N ARG A 255 -7.67 -7.54 -5.65
CA ARG A 255 -8.29 -8.58 -6.46
C ARG A 255 -7.26 -9.34 -7.29
N PHE A 256 -6.36 -8.65 -7.99
CA PHE A 256 -5.30 -9.29 -8.75
C PHE A 256 -4.44 -10.19 -7.86
N PHE A 257 -4.01 -9.71 -6.71
CA PHE A 257 -3.23 -10.48 -5.74
C PHE A 257 -3.95 -11.76 -5.30
N HIS A 258 -5.26 -11.71 -5.08
CA HIS A 258 -6.03 -12.88 -4.63
C HIS A 258 -6.36 -13.86 -5.75
N ASP A 259 -6.64 -13.38 -6.96
CA ASP A 259 -7.16 -14.21 -8.05
C ASP A 259 -6.07 -14.75 -8.99
N ASN A 260 -4.88 -14.12 -9.01
CA ASN A 260 -3.84 -14.45 -9.99
C ASN A 260 -2.54 -14.88 -9.28
N GLU A 261 -2.55 -16.10 -8.71
CA GLU A 261 -1.40 -16.65 -7.96
C GLU A 261 -0.13 -16.70 -8.79
N LYS A 262 -0.21 -17.26 -10.01
CA LYS A 262 0.96 -17.45 -10.88
C LYS A 262 1.62 -16.11 -11.21
N GLU A 263 0.86 -15.16 -11.72
CA GLU A 263 1.37 -13.85 -12.12
C GLU A 263 1.85 -13.05 -10.91
N THR A 264 1.18 -13.18 -9.76
CA THR A 264 1.65 -12.56 -8.50
C THR A 264 2.99 -13.15 -8.07
N ALA A 265 3.16 -14.48 -8.13
CA ALA A 265 4.43 -15.12 -7.82
C ALA A 265 5.54 -14.72 -8.80
N GLU A 266 5.23 -14.54 -10.09
CA GLU A 266 6.17 -14.03 -11.09
C GLU A 266 6.62 -12.59 -10.78
N ILE A 267 5.69 -11.72 -10.34
CA ILE A 267 6.01 -10.36 -9.89
C ILE A 267 6.93 -10.42 -8.66
N LEU A 268 6.59 -11.24 -7.67
CA LEU A 268 7.41 -11.44 -6.47
C LEU A 268 8.82 -11.93 -6.82
N ALA A 269 8.93 -12.94 -7.71
CA ALA A 269 10.21 -13.49 -8.14
C ALA A 269 11.11 -12.40 -8.75
N ARG A 270 10.55 -11.54 -9.61
CA ARG A 270 11.29 -10.41 -10.21
C ARG A 270 11.69 -9.36 -9.17
N VAL A 271 10.74 -8.93 -8.34
CA VAL A 271 10.96 -7.87 -7.32
C VAL A 271 11.99 -8.31 -6.29
N TRP A 272 11.93 -9.57 -5.87
CA TRP A 272 12.82 -10.11 -4.83
C TRP A 272 14.10 -10.74 -5.39
N LYS A 273 14.17 -10.95 -6.72
CA LYS A 273 15.28 -11.64 -7.39
C LYS A 273 15.51 -13.05 -6.84
N VAL A 274 14.42 -13.81 -6.75
CA VAL A 274 14.39 -15.21 -6.30
C VAL A 274 13.75 -16.10 -7.37
N ASP A 275 13.90 -17.42 -7.23
CA ASP A 275 13.21 -18.37 -8.10
C ASP A 275 11.69 -18.36 -7.88
N LEU A 276 10.96 -18.84 -8.90
CA LEU A 276 9.49 -18.84 -8.88
C LEU A 276 8.91 -19.75 -7.80
N ALA A 277 9.57 -20.87 -7.48
CA ALA A 277 9.10 -21.79 -6.46
C ALA A 277 9.13 -21.15 -5.07
N THR A 278 10.24 -20.47 -4.73
CA THR A 278 10.39 -19.68 -3.51
C THR A 278 9.33 -18.58 -3.44
N ALA A 279 9.14 -17.82 -4.52
CA ALA A 279 8.13 -16.76 -4.56
C ALA A 279 6.71 -17.29 -4.35
N THR A 280 6.38 -18.45 -4.97
CA THR A 280 5.06 -19.10 -4.84
C THR A 280 4.82 -19.60 -3.42
N GLU A 281 5.81 -20.24 -2.79
CA GLU A 281 5.70 -20.70 -1.40
C GLU A 281 5.34 -19.55 -0.46
N TRP A 282 6.08 -18.45 -0.55
CA TRP A 282 5.87 -17.29 0.33
C TRP A 282 4.59 -16.52 0.02
N TYR A 283 4.19 -16.45 -1.24
CA TYR A 283 2.88 -15.93 -1.61
C TYR A 283 1.76 -16.71 -0.89
N ARG A 284 1.75 -18.04 -1.03
CA ARG A 284 0.73 -18.91 -0.42
C ARG A 284 0.72 -18.77 1.10
N ARG A 285 1.89 -18.70 1.72
CA ARG A 285 2.04 -18.55 3.17
C ARG A 285 1.50 -17.21 3.68
N CYS A 286 1.69 -16.12 2.93
CA CYS A 286 1.29 -14.79 3.34
C CYS A 286 -0.13 -14.40 2.90
N LYS A 287 -0.66 -14.99 1.82
CA LYS A 287 -1.96 -14.65 1.24
C LYS A 287 -3.10 -14.55 2.25
N PRO A 288 -3.27 -15.48 3.23
CA PRO A 288 -4.36 -15.40 4.20
C PRO A 288 -4.34 -14.15 5.10
N ALA A 289 -3.17 -13.52 5.25
CA ALA A 289 -3.03 -12.29 6.03
C ALA A 289 -3.56 -11.04 5.31
N PHE A 290 -3.76 -11.12 4.00
CA PHE A 290 -4.28 -10.01 3.20
C PHE A 290 -5.79 -10.04 3.12
N THR A 291 -6.43 -8.86 3.23
CA THR A 291 -7.87 -8.72 2.99
C THR A 291 -8.16 -8.65 1.49
N PRO A 292 -9.15 -9.40 0.99
CA PRO A 292 -9.53 -9.31 -0.42
C PRO A 292 -10.32 -8.05 -0.75
N THR A 293 -10.93 -7.40 0.24
CA THR A 293 -11.84 -6.26 0.07
C THR A 293 -11.23 -4.91 0.43
N GLY A 294 -10.04 -4.90 1.03
CA GLY A 294 -9.49 -3.67 1.62
C GLY A 294 -10.16 -3.25 2.93
N ILE A 295 -10.97 -4.13 3.55
CA ILE A 295 -11.74 -3.83 4.77
C ILE A 295 -11.61 -5.03 5.72
N PRO A 296 -11.00 -4.84 6.91
CA PRO A 296 -11.01 -5.85 7.97
C PRO A 296 -12.42 -6.07 8.53
N THR A 297 -12.65 -7.18 9.22
CA THR A 297 -13.89 -7.39 9.95
C THR A 297 -14.00 -6.45 11.16
N ASP A 298 -15.22 -6.22 11.63
CA ASP A 298 -15.45 -5.36 12.81
C ASP A 298 -14.76 -5.93 14.06
N ASP A 299 -14.73 -7.27 14.20
CA ASP A 299 -14.03 -7.94 15.30
C ASP A 299 -12.50 -7.72 15.23
N GLU A 300 -11.90 -7.84 14.06
CA GLU A 300 -10.46 -7.56 13.86
C GLU A 300 -10.12 -6.10 14.19
N ILE A 301 -10.98 -5.16 13.80
CA ILE A 301 -10.82 -3.74 14.13
C ILE A 301 -10.92 -3.55 15.65
N LYS A 302 -11.93 -4.11 16.28
CA LYS A 302 -12.17 -4.00 17.73
C LYS A 302 -11.01 -4.58 18.54
N GLU A 303 -10.55 -5.78 18.21
CA GLU A 303 -9.42 -6.44 18.85
C GLU A 303 -8.15 -5.58 18.71
N PHE A 304 -7.84 -5.14 17.49
CA PHE A 304 -6.67 -4.30 17.23
C PHE A 304 -6.71 -2.98 17.99
N LEU A 305 -7.84 -2.28 18.01
CA LEU A 305 -7.96 -1.00 18.71
C LEU A 305 -7.87 -1.16 20.23
N ALA A 306 -8.42 -2.24 20.79
CA ALA A 306 -8.31 -2.53 22.23
C ALA A 306 -6.84 -2.76 22.65
N GLU A 307 -6.10 -3.54 21.86
CA GLU A 307 -4.68 -3.77 22.09
C GLU A 307 -3.84 -2.48 21.98
N GLU A 308 -4.13 -1.66 20.95
CA GLU A 308 -3.40 -0.40 20.75
C GLU A 308 -3.72 0.62 21.85
N ALA A 309 -4.96 0.70 22.31
CA ALA A 309 -5.34 1.56 23.44
C ALA A 309 -4.57 1.17 24.71
N LEU A 310 -4.48 -0.14 25.00
CA LEU A 310 -3.71 -0.66 26.12
C LEU A 310 -2.20 -0.32 25.99
N ALA A 311 -1.63 -0.56 24.82
CA ALA A 311 -0.21 -0.29 24.54
C ALA A 311 0.13 1.21 24.64
N LEU A 312 -0.82 2.08 24.27
CA LEU A 312 -0.69 3.53 24.36
C LEU A 312 -1.07 4.10 25.73
N LYS A 313 -1.54 3.24 26.67
CA LYS A 313 -2.03 3.63 27.99
C LYS A 313 -3.12 4.71 27.92
N LEU A 314 -4.03 4.58 26.96
CA LEU A 314 -5.15 5.51 26.83
C LEU A 314 -6.19 5.21 27.90
N THR A 315 -6.73 6.28 28.50
CA THR A 315 -7.80 6.21 29.50
C THR A 315 -9.18 6.12 28.88
N GLU A 316 -9.31 6.52 27.60
CA GLU A 316 -10.57 6.52 26.87
C GLU A 316 -10.44 5.72 25.57
N THR A 317 -11.53 5.07 25.18
CA THR A 317 -11.61 4.36 23.89
C THR A 317 -11.78 5.35 22.74
N VAL A 318 -10.94 5.27 21.73
CA VAL A 318 -11.11 6.05 20.50
C VAL A 318 -12.08 5.31 19.58
N PRO A 319 -13.22 5.90 19.18
CA PRO A 319 -14.17 5.25 18.29
C PRO A 319 -13.55 4.87 16.95
N ALA A 320 -13.84 3.66 16.44
CA ALA A 320 -13.32 3.19 15.16
C ALA A 320 -13.63 4.15 14.00
N ALA A 321 -14.82 4.76 13.98
CA ALA A 321 -15.23 5.74 12.98
C ALA A 321 -14.37 7.02 12.96
N ARG A 322 -13.62 7.29 14.02
CA ARG A 322 -12.67 8.39 14.06
C ARG A 322 -11.35 8.05 13.39
N ILE A 323 -11.07 6.77 13.24
CA ILE A 323 -9.81 6.23 12.70
C ILE A 323 -10.01 5.76 11.27
N PHE A 324 -11.08 5.01 11.02
CA PHE A 324 -11.37 4.37 9.74
C PHE A 324 -12.56 5.03 9.04
N ASP A 325 -12.45 5.17 7.71
CA ASP A 325 -13.58 5.48 6.84
C ASP A 325 -13.53 4.60 5.59
N PHE A 326 -14.31 3.54 5.59
CA PHE A 326 -14.39 2.60 4.48
C PHE A 326 -15.57 2.86 3.53
N THR A 327 -16.25 4.00 3.65
CA THR A 327 -17.44 4.32 2.85
C THR A 327 -17.14 4.26 1.35
N LEU A 328 -16.09 4.96 0.89
CA LEU A 328 -15.69 4.93 -0.51
C LEU A 328 -15.12 3.57 -0.93
N GLN A 329 -14.38 2.86 -0.05
CA GLN A 329 -13.88 1.53 -0.37
C GLN A 329 -15.02 0.54 -0.61
N ARG A 330 -16.09 0.58 0.21
CA ARG A 330 -17.30 -0.25 -0.02
C ARG A 330 -17.98 0.08 -1.35
N ALA A 331 -18.09 1.38 -1.69
CA ALA A 331 -18.66 1.80 -2.97
C ALA A 331 -17.82 1.30 -4.16
N VAL A 332 -16.51 1.44 -4.11
CA VAL A 332 -15.58 0.94 -5.13
C VAL A 332 -15.65 -0.58 -5.27
N ASN A 333 -15.72 -1.31 -4.15
CA ASN A 333 -15.87 -2.77 -4.19
C ASN A 333 -17.16 -3.18 -4.91
N LYS A 334 -18.29 -2.48 -4.64
CA LYS A 334 -19.55 -2.70 -5.34
C LYS A 334 -19.45 -2.41 -6.84
N GLU A 335 -18.82 -1.30 -7.22
CA GLU A 335 -18.57 -0.94 -8.62
C GLU A 335 -17.77 -2.02 -9.38
N LEU A 336 -16.78 -2.59 -8.72
CA LEU A 336 -15.90 -3.62 -9.30
C LEU A 336 -16.39 -5.05 -9.12
N GLY A 337 -17.56 -5.27 -8.47
CA GLY A 337 -18.11 -6.59 -8.21
C GLY A 337 -17.28 -7.43 -7.22
N ILE A 338 -16.49 -6.78 -6.35
CA ILE A 338 -15.71 -7.45 -5.31
C ILE A 338 -16.64 -7.76 -4.14
N LYS A 339 -16.82 -9.06 -3.86
CA LYS A 339 -17.62 -9.55 -2.75
C LYS A 339 -16.74 -9.76 -1.52
N GLY A 340 -17.26 -9.37 -0.34
CA GLY A 340 -16.66 -9.60 0.97
C GLY A 340 -17.07 -10.91 1.56
#